data_e70e82104e73dbb6009ed64191448c1e
#
_entry.id   e70e82104e73dbb6009ed64191448c1e
#
_cell.length_a   1.000
_cell.length_b   1.000
_cell.length_c   1.000
_cell.angle_alpha   90.00
_cell.angle_beta   90.00
_cell.angle_gamma   90.00
#
_symmetry.space_group_name_H-M   'P 1'
#
loop_
_entity.id
_entity.type
_entity.pdbx_description
1 polymer ?
#
loop_
_entity_poly.entity_id
_entity_poly.type
_entity_poly.pdbx_seq_one_letter_code
_entity_poly.pdbx_strand_id
1 'polypeptide(L)'
;MQHMLHLIKTGGDDVAFDDIDEVAPWIDFAWEVGQDLNADQSGGTRIFKSHGVLSRVHEGCKYVCIIRDPIKMLKSLYTFIYAKMIDHVSSPMCMSLLADVNVFYHSKGWKTGMLFSGGDSFFKHYVEFYKCRHCPTLSFLTFEDIQADLRGTIKQMCDFVGVSPTAALVDKVAERTSLEWMTEHSAKFDDHMLYERQVRLGRWGFQLNPPTSKVNLRPKSLEGKRNSELSDETIAGLRADWKRLVTPETGFETYEDMAAALRKERAVGALGRC
;
A
#
# COMPACT_ATOMS: atom_id res chain seq x y z
N MET A 1 -0.86 -5.31 -5.12
CA MET A 1 -1.76 -4.66 -6.13
C MET A 1 -0.99 -4.18 -7.37
N GLN A 2 0.11 -3.43 -7.26
CA GLN A 2 0.92 -3.01 -8.41
C GLN A 2 1.24 -4.19 -9.34
N HIS A 3 1.83 -5.26 -8.81
CA HIS A 3 2.15 -6.46 -9.56
C HIS A 3 0.92 -7.14 -10.19
N MET A 4 -0.19 -7.22 -9.44
CA MET A 4 -1.46 -7.76 -9.97
C MET A 4 -1.94 -6.98 -11.20
N LEU A 5 -1.98 -5.66 -11.12
CA LEU A 5 -2.42 -4.80 -12.22
C LEU A 5 -1.45 -4.88 -13.41
N HIS A 6 -0.15 -4.94 -13.15
CA HIS A 6 0.86 -5.13 -14.20
C HIS A 6 0.65 -6.46 -14.94
N LEU A 7 0.48 -7.56 -14.22
CA LEU A 7 0.20 -8.85 -14.83
C LEU A 7 -1.11 -8.86 -15.61
N ILE A 8 -2.19 -8.25 -15.09
CA ILE A 8 -3.47 -8.17 -15.79
C ILE A 8 -3.30 -7.47 -17.15
N LYS A 9 -2.63 -6.31 -17.19
CA LYS A 9 -2.46 -5.55 -18.45
C LYS A 9 -1.52 -6.21 -19.45
N THR A 10 -0.62 -7.08 -18.98
CA THR A 10 0.39 -7.76 -19.81
C THR A 10 0.05 -9.22 -20.12
N GLY A 11 -1.18 -9.65 -19.84
CA GLY A 11 -1.62 -11.04 -20.10
C GLY A 11 -1.07 -12.09 -19.14
N GLY A 12 -0.51 -11.65 -18.02
CA GLY A 12 0.01 -12.50 -16.96
C GLY A 12 1.45 -12.96 -17.13
N ASP A 13 2.12 -12.64 -18.23
CA ASP A 13 3.42 -13.23 -18.58
C ASP A 13 4.62 -12.30 -18.36
N ASP A 14 4.41 -10.98 -18.31
CA ASP A 14 5.50 -10.04 -18.12
C ASP A 14 5.98 -9.98 -16.66
N VAL A 15 7.07 -10.67 -16.40
CA VAL A 15 7.80 -10.70 -15.13
C VAL A 15 9.28 -10.36 -15.34
N ALA A 16 9.62 -9.78 -16.49
CA ALA A 16 11.00 -9.49 -16.88
C ALA A 16 11.60 -8.25 -16.19
N PHE A 17 10.78 -7.45 -15.50
CA PHE A 17 11.27 -6.29 -14.73
C PHE A 17 12.23 -6.72 -13.61
N ASP A 18 13.17 -5.87 -13.30
CA ASP A 18 14.11 -6.07 -12.20
C ASP A 18 13.51 -5.60 -10.86
N ASP A 19 12.89 -4.42 -10.86
CA ASP A 19 12.16 -3.87 -9.71
C ASP A 19 10.74 -3.46 -10.13
N ILE A 20 9.77 -3.69 -9.24
CA ILE A 20 8.34 -3.36 -9.48
C ILE A 20 8.13 -1.87 -9.82
N ASP A 21 8.99 -0.99 -9.34
CA ASP A 21 8.91 0.44 -9.62
C ASP A 21 9.31 0.79 -11.06
N GLU A 22 9.91 -0.13 -11.83
CA GLU A 22 10.11 0.05 -13.28
C GLU A 22 8.79 0.03 -14.04
N VAL A 23 7.88 -0.87 -13.66
CA VAL A 23 6.62 -1.14 -14.37
C VAL A 23 5.40 -0.51 -13.70
N ALA A 24 5.55 -0.05 -12.47
CA ALA A 24 4.54 0.69 -11.71
C ALA A 24 5.21 1.81 -10.89
N PRO A 25 5.70 2.88 -11.55
CA PRO A 25 6.47 3.95 -10.93
C PRO A 25 5.81 4.53 -9.69
N TRP A 26 6.63 4.78 -8.66
CA TRP A 26 6.17 5.44 -7.45
C TRP A 26 6.24 6.96 -7.61
N ILE A 27 5.09 7.58 -7.86
CA ILE A 27 4.98 9.02 -8.15
C ILE A 27 5.64 9.88 -7.08
N ASP A 28 5.44 9.51 -5.81
CA ASP A 28 5.93 10.31 -4.67
C ASP A 28 7.47 10.41 -4.63
N PHE A 29 8.20 9.48 -5.25
CA PHE A 29 9.66 9.45 -5.32
C PHE A 29 10.23 9.62 -6.74
N ALA A 30 9.40 9.82 -7.74
CA ALA A 30 9.84 9.86 -9.14
C ALA A 30 10.94 10.91 -9.39
N TRP A 31 10.86 12.07 -8.73
CA TRP A 31 11.87 13.12 -8.86
C TRP A 31 13.21 12.70 -8.23
N GLU A 32 13.18 12.12 -7.03
CA GLU A 32 14.37 11.69 -6.29
C GLU A 32 15.15 10.63 -7.05
N VAL A 33 14.45 9.75 -7.76
CA VAL A 33 15.08 8.66 -8.52
C VAL A 33 15.25 8.98 -9.99
N GLY A 34 14.87 10.20 -10.44
CA GLY A 34 15.00 10.63 -11.84
C GLY A 34 14.19 9.75 -12.80
N GLN A 35 13.00 9.28 -12.36
CA GLN A 35 12.13 8.45 -13.18
C GLN A 35 11.21 9.33 -14.03
N ASP A 36 11.19 9.07 -15.34
CA ASP A 36 10.27 9.74 -16.26
C ASP A 36 8.87 9.09 -16.14
N LEU A 37 7.93 9.84 -15.56
CA LEU A 37 6.54 9.39 -15.43
C LEU A 37 5.78 9.38 -16.77
N ASN A 38 6.33 9.97 -17.83
CA ASN A 38 5.74 9.96 -19.17
C ASN A 38 6.27 8.81 -20.04
N ALA A 39 7.27 8.08 -19.57
CA ALA A 39 7.79 6.92 -20.28
C ALA A 39 6.69 5.90 -20.58
N ASP A 40 6.80 5.26 -21.73
CA ASP A 40 5.89 4.19 -22.12
C ASP A 40 5.99 3.00 -21.16
N GLN A 41 4.85 2.40 -20.88
CA GLN A 41 4.76 1.16 -20.11
C GLN A 41 4.16 0.04 -20.97
N SER A 42 4.65 -1.18 -20.81
CA SER A 42 4.11 -2.35 -21.49
C SER A 42 2.61 -2.54 -21.21
N GLY A 43 1.87 -3.11 -22.17
CA GLY A 43 0.43 -3.38 -22.06
C GLY A 43 -0.49 -2.16 -22.23
N GLY A 44 0.01 -1.02 -22.73
CA GLY A 44 -0.76 0.14 -23.15
C GLY A 44 -1.31 1.02 -22.01
N THR A 45 -1.86 0.45 -20.94
CA THR A 45 -2.33 1.21 -19.76
C THR A 45 -1.17 1.47 -18.82
N ARG A 46 -1.01 2.73 -18.40
CA ARG A 46 0.01 3.10 -17.41
C ARG A 46 -0.48 2.87 -15.99
N ILE A 47 0.38 2.35 -15.14
CA ILE A 47 0.12 2.09 -13.72
C ILE A 47 1.13 2.88 -12.89
N PHE A 48 0.66 3.45 -11.80
CA PHE A 48 1.48 4.21 -10.87
C PHE A 48 1.12 3.84 -9.43
N LYS A 49 2.10 3.96 -8.53
CA LYS A 49 1.93 3.90 -7.08
C LYS A 49 1.92 5.31 -6.51
N SER A 50 1.03 5.60 -5.58
CA SER A 50 1.07 6.78 -4.75
C SER A 50 0.58 6.47 -3.34
N HIS A 51 1.10 7.21 -2.36
CA HIS A 51 0.55 7.29 -1.01
C HIS A 51 -0.28 8.57 -0.80
N GLY A 52 -0.54 9.32 -1.85
CA GLY A 52 -1.38 10.51 -1.80
C GLY A 52 -2.83 10.18 -1.45
N VAL A 53 -3.47 11.05 -0.68
CA VAL A 53 -4.93 11.04 -0.49
C VAL A 53 -5.62 11.45 -1.80
N LEU A 54 -6.88 11.09 -1.99
CA LEU A 54 -7.59 11.29 -3.25
C LEU A 54 -7.56 12.75 -3.73
N SER A 55 -7.66 13.70 -2.81
CA SER A 55 -7.59 15.14 -3.09
C SER A 55 -6.21 15.65 -3.56
N ARG A 56 -5.18 14.81 -3.53
CA ARG A 56 -3.79 15.15 -3.94
C ARG A 56 -3.28 14.35 -5.12
N VAL A 57 -4.01 13.35 -5.60
CA VAL A 57 -3.62 12.59 -6.79
C VAL A 57 -4.21 13.23 -8.04
N HIS A 58 -3.59 12.95 -9.21
CA HIS A 58 -4.04 13.48 -10.49
C HIS A 58 -5.48 13.10 -10.80
N GLU A 59 -6.27 14.03 -11.29
CA GLU A 59 -7.61 13.80 -11.78
C GLU A 59 -7.62 13.04 -13.13
N GLY A 60 -8.75 12.44 -13.46
CA GLY A 60 -8.96 11.77 -14.75
C GLY A 60 -8.36 10.36 -14.86
N CYS A 61 -7.88 9.81 -13.76
CA CYS A 61 -7.35 8.43 -13.69
C CYS A 61 -8.39 7.45 -13.14
N LYS A 62 -8.10 6.15 -13.29
CA LYS A 62 -8.72 5.12 -12.46
C LYS A 62 -7.88 4.91 -11.20
N TYR A 63 -8.55 4.80 -10.06
CA TYR A 63 -7.91 4.69 -8.76
C TYR A 63 -8.22 3.34 -8.12
N VAL A 64 -7.22 2.70 -7.57
CA VAL A 64 -7.39 1.53 -6.72
C VAL A 64 -6.86 1.87 -5.33
N CYS A 65 -7.75 1.94 -4.36
CA CYS A 65 -7.38 2.17 -2.97
C CYS A 65 -7.64 0.91 -2.15
N ILE A 66 -6.66 0.55 -1.34
CA ILE A 66 -6.76 -0.58 -0.41
C ILE A 66 -6.64 -0.05 1.00
N ILE A 67 -7.66 -0.28 1.80
CA ILE A 67 -7.63 -0.03 3.23
C ILE A 67 -7.45 -1.34 4.01
N ARG A 68 -7.02 -1.22 5.25
CA ARG A 68 -6.82 -2.34 6.17
C ARG A 68 -7.23 -1.92 7.56
N ASP A 69 -7.59 -2.88 8.43
CA ASP A 69 -7.77 -2.65 9.86
C ASP A 69 -6.63 -1.78 10.40
N PRO A 70 -6.92 -0.60 11.02
CA PRO A 70 -5.91 0.35 11.50
C PRO A 70 -4.90 -0.27 12.49
N ILE A 71 -5.35 -1.22 13.31
CA ILE A 71 -4.51 -1.93 14.28
C ILE A 71 -3.50 -2.82 13.55
N LYS A 72 -3.97 -3.60 12.58
CA LYS A 72 -3.10 -4.46 11.76
C LYS A 72 -2.20 -3.63 10.84
N MET A 73 -2.72 -2.49 10.36
CA MET A 73 -1.96 -1.58 9.52
C MET A 73 -0.80 -0.94 10.28
N LEU A 74 -1.02 -0.46 11.52
CA LEU A 74 0.04 0.09 12.37
C LEU A 74 1.17 -0.92 12.58
N LYS A 75 0.82 -2.18 12.95
CA LYS A 75 1.83 -3.25 13.14
C LYS A 75 2.63 -3.52 11.86
N SER A 76 1.94 -3.58 10.72
CA SER A 76 2.56 -3.84 9.43
C SER A 76 3.48 -2.69 9.01
N LEU A 77 3.01 -1.46 9.13
CA LEU A 77 3.76 -0.26 8.79
C LEU A 77 4.99 -0.10 9.69
N TYR A 78 4.83 -0.26 10.99
CA TYR A 78 5.94 -0.22 11.93
C TYR A 78 7.03 -1.26 11.57
N THR A 79 6.61 -2.48 11.23
CA THR A 79 7.54 -3.53 10.82
C THR A 79 8.30 -3.14 9.56
N PHE A 80 7.61 -2.57 8.57
CA PHE A 80 8.20 -2.10 7.32
C PHE A 80 9.21 -0.97 7.57
N ILE A 81 8.82 0.05 8.32
CA ILE A 81 9.70 1.19 8.62
C ILE A 81 10.91 0.76 9.42
N TYR A 82 10.72 -0.07 10.44
CA TYR A 82 11.84 -0.62 11.22
C TYR A 82 12.85 -1.30 10.30
N ALA A 83 12.38 -2.18 9.44
CA ALA A 83 13.25 -2.92 8.54
C ALA A 83 13.99 -2.01 7.54
N LYS A 84 13.35 -0.95 7.06
CA LYS A 84 13.94 -0.01 6.08
C LYS A 84 14.89 1.02 6.71
N MET A 85 14.76 1.30 8.00
CA MET A 85 15.46 2.44 8.62
C MET A 85 16.48 2.04 9.69
N ILE A 86 16.39 0.84 10.26
CA ILE A 86 17.18 0.50 11.45
C ILE A 86 18.68 0.65 11.27
N ASP A 87 19.20 0.35 10.09
CA ASP A 87 20.65 0.41 9.81
C ASP A 87 21.15 1.83 9.49
N HIS A 88 20.24 2.80 9.28
CA HIS A 88 20.59 4.20 8.97
C HIS A 88 20.37 5.15 10.14
N VAL A 89 19.79 4.67 11.21
CA VAL A 89 19.42 5.53 12.33
C VAL A 89 20.53 5.49 13.39
N SER A 90 21.29 6.58 13.47
CA SER A 90 22.28 6.80 14.54
C SER A 90 21.76 7.69 15.67
N SER A 91 20.62 8.36 15.48
CA SER A 91 20.04 9.23 16.51
C SER A 91 19.37 8.42 17.63
N PRO A 92 19.71 8.63 18.91
CA PRO A 92 19.05 7.96 20.03
C PRO A 92 17.52 8.15 20.04
N MET A 93 17.04 9.31 19.60
CA MET A 93 15.60 9.60 19.51
C MET A 93 14.91 8.73 18.46
N CYS A 94 15.51 8.56 17.29
CA CYS A 94 14.96 7.70 16.25
C CYS A 94 15.07 6.22 16.63
N MET A 95 16.15 5.81 17.29
CA MET A 95 16.30 4.46 17.82
C MET A 95 15.20 4.14 18.84
N SER A 96 14.85 5.07 19.72
CA SER A 96 13.73 4.92 20.65
C SER A 96 12.39 4.75 19.93
N LEU A 97 12.13 5.54 18.88
CA LEU A 97 10.93 5.42 18.04
C LEU A 97 10.81 4.05 17.38
N LEU A 98 11.93 3.51 16.90
CA LEU A 98 11.98 2.22 16.23
C LEU A 98 12.04 1.02 17.20
N ALA A 99 12.32 1.24 18.47
CA ALA A 99 12.40 0.17 19.46
C ALA A 99 11.03 -0.34 19.92
N ASP A 100 9.97 0.48 19.86
CA ASP A 100 8.65 0.16 20.37
C ASP A 100 7.53 0.72 19.50
N VAL A 101 6.61 -0.14 19.08
CA VAL A 101 5.45 0.23 18.24
C VAL A 101 4.52 1.22 18.93
N ASN A 102 4.43 1.19 20.25
CA ASN A 102 3.57 2.10 21.02
C ASN A 102 4.17 3.52 21.03
N VAL A 103 5.51 3.62 21.16
CA VAL A 103 6.22 4.89 21.02
C VAL A 103 6.09 5.42 19.59
N PHE A 104 6.19 4.55 18.59
CA PHE A 104 5.98 4.90 17.20
C PHE A 104 4.59 5.47 16.93
N TYR A 105 3.54 4.85 17.50
CA TYR A 105 2.15 5.34 17.41
C TYR A 105 1.99 6.76 17.95
N HIS A 106 2.65 7.10 19.05
CA HIS A 106 2.58 8.44 19.63
C HIS A 106 3.47 9.47 18.90
N SER A 107 4.27 9.03 17.95
CA SER A 107 5.17 9.92 17.20
C SER A 107 4.41 10.92 16.34
N LYS A 108 5.05 12.08 16.12
CA LYS A 108 4.53 13.09 15.19
C LYS A 108 4.40 12.52 13.77
N GLY A 109 5.36 11.69 13.33
CA GLY A 109 5.35 11.08 12.00
C GLY A 109 4.10 10.25 11.73
N TRP A 110 3.67 9.44 12.71
CA TRP A 110 2.41 8.70 12.63
C TRP A 110 1.19 9.63 12.65
N LYS A 111 1.13 10.52 13.63
CA LYS A 111 -0.05 11.39 13.85
C LYS A 111 -0.34 12.33 12.68
N THR A 112 0.68 12.78 11.98
CA THR A 112 0.54 13.69 10.83
C THR A 112 0.58 12.97 9.48
N GLY A 113 0.85 11.68 9.42
CA GLY A 113 1.05 10.96 8.17
C GLY A 113 2.28 11.43 7.37
N MET A 114 3.19 12.17 7.99
CA MET A 114 4.31 12.83 7.31
C MET A 114 5.22 11.84 6.55
N LEU A 115 5.25 10.58 6.99
CA LEU A 115 6.12 9.56 6.38
C LEU A 115 5.53 8.99 5.07
N PHE A 116 4.22 9.09 4.83
CA PHE A 116 3.57 8.36 3.74
C PHE A 116 2.50 9.14 2.97
N SER A 117 1.86 10.12 3.57
CA SER A 117 0.74 10.83 2.96
C SER A 117 0.99 12.32 2.74
N GLY A 118 2.26 12.72 2.70
CA GLY A 118 2.62 14.11 2.47
C GLY A 118 2.09 15.09 3.52
N GLY A 119 1.91 14.61 4.78
CA GLY A 119 1.44 15.42 5.91
C GLY A 119 -0.04 15.26 6.25
N ASP A 120 -0.77 14.43 5.52
CA ASP A 120 -2.15 14.06 5.87
C ASP A 120 -2.18 12.81 6.74
N SER A 121 -3.09 12.79 7.73
CA SER A 121 -3.35 11.58 8.51
C SER A 121 -3.79 10.44 7.59
N PHE A 122 -3.26 9.24 7.79
CA PHE A 122 -3.66 8.10 6.98
C PHE A 122 -5.17 7.78 7.11
N PHE A 123 -5.85 8.20 8.18
CA PHE A 123 -7.30 8.11 8.31
C PHE A 123 -8.05 8.90 7.22
N LYS A 124 -7.40 9.90 6.61
CA LYS A 124 -7.97 10.66 5.50
C LYS A 124 -8.20 9.77 4.27
N HIS A 125 -7.39 8.73 4.06
CA HIS A 125 -7.64 7.75 3.01
C HIS A 125 -8.99 7.02 3.21
N TYR A 126 -9.30 6.59 4.42
CA TYR A 126 -10.59 5.94 4.69
C TYR A 126 -11.75 6.88 4.36
N VAL A 127 -11.66 8.14 4.75
CA VAL A 127 -12.73 9.12 4.56
C VAL A 127 -12.90 9.50 3.09
N GLU A 128 -11.83 9.97 2.43
CA GLU A 128 -11.92 10.48 1.06
C GLU A 128 -12.32 9.39 0.07
N PHE A 129 -11.69 8.23 0.15
CA PHE A 129 -12.02 7.13 -0.75
C PHE A 129 -13.41 6.53 -0.47
N TYR A 130 -13.83 6.47 0.80
CA TYR A 130 -15.19 6.05 1.12
C TYR A 130 -16.24 6.99 0.53
N LYS A 131 -16.05 8.29 0.63
CA LYS A 131 -16.98 9.30 0.05
C LYS A 131 -17.13 9.15 -1.45
N CYS A 132 -16.08 8.75 -2.14
CA CYS A 132 -16.05 8.56 -3.60
C CYS A 132 -16.26 7.11 -4.05
N ARG A 133 -16.61 6.17 -3.18
CA ARG A 133 -16.68 4.73 -3.46
C ARG A 133 -17.64 4.32 -4.56
N HIS A 134 -18.61 5.18 -4.87
CA HIS A 134 -19.56 4.96 -5.97
C HIS A 134 -19.05 5.48 -7.32
N CYS A 135 -17.94 6.22 -7.37
CA CYS A 135 -17.36 6.68 -8.62
C CYS A 135 -16.88 5.49 -9.48
N PRO A 136 -17.27 5.43 -10.77
CA PRO A 136 -16.88 4.31 -11.65
C PRO A 136 -15.39 4.23 -11.93
N THR A 137 -14.66 5.30 -11.63
CA THR A 137 -13.20 5.37 -11.75
C THR A 137 -12.46 4.96 -10.46
N LEU A 138 -13.19 4.58 -9.41
CA LEU A 138 -12.61 4.15 -8.14
C LEU A 138 -12.95 2.71 -7.80
N SER A 139 -11.93 1.89 -7.57
CA SER A 139 -12.04 0.58 -6.89
C SER A 139 -11.56 0.71 -5.46
N PHE A 140 -12.49 0.63 -4.51
CA PHE A 140 -12.22 0.74 -3.08
C PHE A 140 -12.30 -0.65 -2.42
N LEU A 141 -11.18 -1.16 -1.92
CA LEU A 141 -11.01 -2.53 -1.45
C LEU A 141 -10.54 -2.57 -0.01
N THR A 142 -10.87 -3.65 0.69
CA THR A 142 -10.22 -3.98 1.96
C THR A 142 -9.15 -5.05 1.74
N PHE A 143 -8.06 -4.97 2.47
CA PHE A 143 -6.99 -5.97 2.41
C PHE A 143 -7.49 -7.36 2.80
N GLU A 144 -8.38 -7.41 3.76
CA GLU A 144 -8.98 -8.65 4.27
C GLU A 144 -9.82 -9.35 3.19
N ASP A 145 -10.58 -8.61 2.40
CA ASP A 145 -11.38 -9.17 1.30
C ASP A 145 -10.51 -9.70 0.17
N ILE A 146 -9.41 -8.99 -0.16
CA ILE A 146 -8.42 -9.46 -1.13
C ILE A 146 -7.83 -10.80 -0.69
N GLN A 147 -7.49 -10.92 0.61
CA GLN A 147 -6.96 -12.18 1.14
C GLN A 147 -8.00 -13.31 1.16
N ALA A 148 -9.27 -12.99 1.43
CA ALA A 148 -10.34 -13.97 1.49
C ALA A 148 -10.71 -14.51 0.10
N ASP A 149 -10.69 -13.65 -0.93
CA ASP A 149 -11.01 -14.02 -2.31
C ASP A 149 -10.07 -13.32 -3.31
N LEU A 150 -8.86 -13.84 -3.42
CA LEU A 150 -7.87 -13.33 -4.37
C LEU A 150 -8.36 -13.45 -5.82
N ARG A 151 -8.98 -14.59 -6.19
CA ARG A 151 -9.44 -14.83 -7.57
C ARG A 151 -10.59 -13.92 -7.96
N GLY A 152 -11.57 -13.72 -7.07
CA GLY A 152 -12.64 -12.75 -7.27
C GLY A 152 -12.11 -11.33 -7.39
N THR A 153 -11.11 -10.97 -6.57
CA THR A 153 -10.44 -9.66 -6.68
C THR A 153 -9.75 -9.50 -8.04
N ILE A 154 -9.04 -10.52 -8.53
CA ILE A 154 -8.40 -10.46 -9.86
C ILE A 154 -9.44 -10.24 -10.96
N LYS A 155 -10.55 -10.97 -10.95
CA LYS A 155 -11.65 -10.77 -11.92
C LYS A 155 -12.21 -9.34 -11.86
N GLN A 156 -12.46 -8.85 -10.64
CA GLN A 156 -12.91 -7.46 -10.44
C GLN A 156 -11.90 -6.45 -11.00
N MET A 157 -10.61 -6.67 -10.80
CA MET A 157 -9.59 -5.78 -11.35
C MET A 157 -9.49 -5.88 -12.87
N CYS A 158 -9.63 -7.06 -13.45
CA CYS A 158 -9.72 -7.22 -14.91
C CYS A 158 -10.87 -6.38 -15.48
N ASP A 159 -12.07 -6.54 -14.94
CA ASP A 159 -13.26 -5.76 -15.38
C ASP A 159 -13.03 -4.25 -15.19
N PHE A 160 -12.45 -3.86 -14.05
CA PHE A 160 -12.18 -2.46 -13.74
C PHE A 160 -11.21 -1.81 -14.73
N VAL A 161 -10.18 -2.53 -15.19
CA VAL A 161 -9.21 -1.99 -16.17
C VAL A 161 -9.60 -2.26 -17.61
N GLY A 162 -10.68 -3.02 -17.87
CA GLY A 162 -11.19 -3.32 -19.20
C GLY A 162 -10.49 -4.49 -19.89
N VAL A 163 -9.97 -5.45 -19.12
CA VAL A 163 -9.35 -6.70 -19.61
C VAL A 163 -10.30 -7.87 -19.36
N SER A 164 -10.48 -8.74 -20.33
CA SER A 164 -11.35 -9.93 -20.15
C SER A 164 -10.73 -10.93 -19.13
N PRO A 165 -11.47 -11.31 -18.06
CA PRO A 165 -10.95 -12.18 -17.01
C PRO A 165 -11.03 -13.67 -17.40
N THR A 166 -10.23 -14.09 -18.40
CA THR A 166 -10.17 -15.51 -18.80
C THR A 166 -9.65 -16.35 -17.64
N ALA A 167 -10.08 -17.63 -17.56
CA ALA A 167 -9.63 -18.53 -16.51
C ALA A 167 -8.10 -18.64 -16.48
N ALA A 168 -7.46 -18.76 -17.65
CA ALA A 168 -6.01 -18.84 -17.76
C ALA A 168 -5.30 -17.59 -17.23
N LEU A 169 -5.83 -16.38 -17.51
CA LEU A 169 -5.26 -15.14 -16.97
C LEU A 169 -5.41 -15.08 -15.44
N VAL A 170 -6.61 -15.40 -14.94
CA VAL A 170 -6.87 -15.39 -13.49
C VAL A 170 -5.95 -16.37 -12.76
N ASP A 171 -5.74 -17.57 -13.32
CA ASP A 171 -4.86 -18.59 -12.74
C ASP A 171 -3.40 -18.10 -12.69
N LYS A 172 -2.86 -17.57 -13.79
CA LYS A 172 -1.50 -17.03 -13.85
C LYS A 172 -1.30 -15.86 -12.89
N VAL A 173 -2.23 -14.92 -12.85
CA VAL A 173 -2.14 -13.76 -11.95
C VAL A 173 -2.23 -14.20 -10.50
N ALA A 174 -3.12 -15.14 -10.15
CA ALA A 174 -3.25 -15.65 -8.79
C ALA A 174 -1.99 -16.36 -8.32
N GLU A 175 -1.37 -17.20 -9.17
CA GLU A 175 -0.10 -17.86 -8.90
C GLU A 175 1.01 -16.83 -8.64
N ARG A 176 1.21 -15.88 -9.56
CA ARG A 176 2.32 -14.92 -9.54
C ARG A 176 2.16 -13.79 -8.53
N THR A 177 0.95 -13.60 -7.99
CA THR A 177 0.69 -12.67 -6.87
C THR A 177 0.56 -13.37 -5.53
N SER A 178 0.78 -14.70 -5.48
CA SER A 178 0.83 -15.44 -4.22
C SER A 178 2.01 -15.01 -3.36
N LEU A 179 1.87 -15.16 -2.04
CA LEU A 179 2.96 -14.85 -1.11
C LEU A 179 4.19 -15.74 -1.37
N GLU A 180 3.97 -16.98 -1.76
CA GLU A 180 5.02 -17.95 -2.09
C GLU A 180 5.84 -17.44 -3.29
N TRP A 181 5.20 -17.16 -4.41
CA TRP A 181 5.87 -16.67 -5.61
C TRP A 181 6.60 -15.35 -5.37
N MET A 182 5.95 -14.39 -4.70
CA MET A 182 6.58 -13.09 -4.38
C MET A 182 7.75 -13.24 -3.41
N THR A 183 7.75 -14.25 -2.55
CA THR A 183 8.88 -14.55 -1.65
C THR A 183 10.07 -15.12 -2.41
N GLU A 184 9.82 -16.04 -3.34
CA GLU A 184 10.85 -16.61 -4.21
C GLU A 184 11.50 -15.55 -5.11
N HIS A 185 10.71 -14.55 -5.52
CA HIS A 185 11.16 -13.46 -6.39
C HIS A 185 11.29 -12.12 -5.62
N SER A 186 11.65 -12.19 -4.35
CA SER A 186 11.62 -11.03 -3.45
C SER A 186 12.51 -9.86 -3.88
N ALA A 187 13.58 -10.11 -4.64
CA ALA A 187 14.42 -9.06 -5.21
C ALA A 187 13.65 -8.09 -6.13
N LYS A 188 12.58 -8.56 -6.78
CA LYS A 188 11.73 -7.72 -7.63
C LYS A 188 10.83 -6.72 -6.85
N PHE A 189 10.79 -6.82 -5.52
CA PHE A 189 9.86 -6.09 -4.65
C PHE A 189 10.55 -5.43 -3.44
N ASP A 190 11.85 -5.21 -3.51
CA ASP A 190 12.63 -4.70 -2.38
C ASP A 190 13.01 -3.22 -2.49
N ASP A 191 12.51 -2.54 -3.54
CA ASP A 191 12.77 -1.12 -3.83
C ASP A 191 14.27 -0.81 -4.05
N HIS A 192 15.09 -1.77 -4.54
CA HIS A 192 16.53 -1.54 -4.76
C HIS A 192 16.77 -0.45 -5.80
N MET A 193 15.94 -0.37 -6.84
CA MET A 193 16.05 0.67 -7.86
C MET A 193 15.91 2.08 -7.25
N LEU A 194 14.99 2.27 -6.29
CA LEU A 194 14.86 3.55 -5.60
C LEU A 194 16.14 3.90 -4.85
N TYR A 195 16.68 2.95 -4.08
CA TYR A 195 17.92 3.14 -3.36
C TYR A 195 19.08 3.48 -4.28
N GLU A 196 19.35 2.67 -5.30
CA GLU A 196 20.48 2.84 -6.22
C GLU A 196 20.42 4.17 -6.97
N ARG A 197 19.22 4.58 -7.42
CA ARG A 197 19.04 5.84 -8.14
C ARG A 197 19.20 7.04 -7.21
N GLN A 198 18.69 6.99 -5.97
CA GLN A 198 18.93 8.04 -4.98
C GLN A 198 20.43 8.22 -4.71
N VAL A 199 21.15 7.11 -4.49
CA VAL A 199 22.61 7.14 -4.29
C VAL A 199 23.31 7.76 -5.50
N ARG A 200 23.00 7.29 -6.71
CA ARG A 200 23.64 7.75 -7.95
C ARG A 200 23.38 9.24 -8.22
N LEU A 201 22.18 9.74 -7.94
CA LEU A 201 21.80 11.11 -8.22
C LEU A 201 22.13 12.08 -7.08
N GLY A 202 22.52 11.56 -5.91
CA GLY A 202 22.77 12.39 -4.73
C GLY A 202 21.52 13.12 -4.23
N ARG A 203 20.34 12.59 -4.51
CA ARG A 203 19.04 13.18 -4.14
C ARG A 203 18.46 12.45 -2.94
N TRP A 204 18.55 13.08 -1.78
CA TRP A 204 18.18 12.48 -0.51
C TRP A 204 16.89 13.12 0.03
N GLY A 205 15.72 12.64 -0.36
CA GLY A 205 14.48 13.00 0.31
C GLY A 205 14.23 12.08 1.51
N PHE A 206 14.19 10.78 1.27
CA PHE A 206 14.06 9.74 2.27
C PHE A 206 15.13 8.67 2.01
N GLN A 207 16.04 8.47 2.96
CA GLN A 207 17.12 7.51 2.80
C GLN A 207 16.60 6.09 3.05
N LEU A 208 16.59 5.29 2.01
CA LEU A 208 16.29 3.86 2.11
C LEU A 208 17.54 3.07 2.46
N ASN A 209 17.38 1.96 3.15
CA ASN A 209 18.47 0.99 3.33
C ASN A 209 18.83 0.32 2.02
N PRO A 210 20.09 -0.12 1.84
CA PRO A 210 20.41 -1.07 0.79
C PRO A 210 19.42 -2.23 0.84
N PRO A 211 18.91 -2.68 -0.31
CA PRO A 211 17.93 -3.74 -0.32
C PRO A 211 18.53 -5.01 0.28
N THR A 212 17.90 -5.50 1.31
CA THR A 212 18.05 -6.89 1.70
C THR A 212 16.78 -7.57 1.23
N SER A 213 16.88 -8.52 0.35
CA SER A 213 15.79 -9.22 -0.35
C SER A 213 14.66 -9.79 0.55
N LYS A 214 14.73 -9.58 1.86
CA LYS A 214 13.79 -10.08 2.87
C LYS A 214 12.92 -8.99 3.49
N VAL A 215 13.14 -7.72 3.16
CA VAL A 215 12.59 -6.57 3.90
C VAL A 215 11.12 -6.33 3.60
N ASN A 216 10.68 -6.50 2.36
CA ASN A 216 9.30 -6.22 1.97
C ASN A 216 8.32 -7.37 2.28
N LEU A 217 8.82 -8.59 2.53
CA LEU A 217 8.02 -9.80 2.65
C LEU A 217 8.07 -10.46 4.04
N ARG A 218 7.99 -9.69 5.12
CA ARG A 218 7.98 -10.13 6.53
C ARG A 218 9.32 -10.68 7.03
N PRO A 219 10.21 -9.83 7.49
CA PRO A 219 11.47 -10.28 8.08
C PRO A 219 11.24 -10.91 9.46
N LYS A 220 11.09 -12.22 9.51
CA LYS A 220 11.16 -12.99 10.79
C LYS A 220 12.48 -12.77 11.52
N SER A 221 13.54 -12.39 10.79
CA SER A 221 14.86 -12.10 11.35
C SER A 221 14.93 -10.89 12.28
N LEU A 222 13.87 -10.06 12.32
CA LEU A 222 13.79 -8.89 13.20
C LEU A 222 12.89 -9.14 14.42
N GLU A 223 12.26 -10.31 14.51
CA GLU A 223 11.52 -10.71 15.71
C GLU A 223 12.47 -10.82 16.91
N GLY A 224 12.10 -10.20 18.01
CA GLY A 224 12.87 -10.21 19.27
C GLY A 224 13.84 -9.04 19.49
N LYS A 225 14.07 -8.17 18.49
CA LYS A 225 14.90 -6.95 18.67
C LYS A 225 14.09 -5.69 18.97
N ARG A 226 12.77 -5.78 18.99
CA ARG A 226 11.85 -4.66 19.16
C ARG A 226 10.57 -5.11 19.83
N ASN A 227 9.87 -4.19 20.48
CA ASN A 227 8.51 -4.43 20.91
C ASN A 227 7.54 -4.15 19.75
N SER A 228 6.90 -5.18 19.23
CA SER A 228 5.86 -5.10 18.19
C SER A 228 4.47 -5.40 18.73
N GLU A 229 4.31 -5.58 20.04
CA GLU A 229 3.01 -5.80 20.67
C GLU A 229 2.37 -4.47 21.04
N LEU A 230 1.10 -4.33 20.68
CA LEU A 230 0.32 -3.14 20.98
C LEU A 230 -0.22 -3.22 22.40
N SER A 231 0.02 -2.16 23.16
CA SER A 231 -0.61 -1.97 24.45
C SER A 231 -2.11 -1.69 24.31
N ASP A 232 -2.87 -1.97 25.36
CA ASP A 232 -4.31 -1.64 25.40
C ASP A 232 -4.53 -0.12 25.22
N GLU A 233 -3.62 0.71 25.72
CA GLU A 233 -3.65 2.16 25.54
C GLU A 233 -3.50 2.54 24.05
N THR A 234 -2.56 1.95 23.33
CA THR A 234 -2.38 2.18 21.90
C THR A 234 -3.61 1.72 21.09
N ILE A 235 -4.17 0.57 21.43
CA ILE A 235 -5.40 0.07 20.79
C ILE A 235 -6.58 1.00 21.08
N ALA A 236 -6.75 1.44 22.31
CA ALA A 236 -7.78 2.41 22.67
C ALA A 236 -7.59 3.75 21.98
N GLY A 237 -6.34 4.20 21.84
CA GLY A 237 -5.98 5.41 21.11
C GLY A 237 -6.32 5.33 19.63
N LEU A 238 -6.04 4.21 18.95
CA LEU A 238 -6.42 4.01 17.56
C LEU A 238 -7.95 4.02 17.36
N ARG A 239 -8.69 3.40 18.27
CA ARG A 239 -10.16 3.44 18.27
C ARG A 239 -10.70 4.86 18.51
N ALA A 240 -10.08 5.62 19.39
CA ALA A 240 -10.43 7.02 19.64
C ALA A 240 -10.11 7.90 18.41
N ASP A 241 -8.97 7.68 17.76
CA ASP A 241 -8.63 8.37 16.50
C ASP A 241 -9.65 8.05 15.40
N TRP A 242 -10.10 6.79 15.26
CA TRP A 242 -11.17 6.41 14.35
C TRP A 242 -12.46 7.19 14.63
N LYS A 243 -12.94 7.16 15.88
CA LYS A 243 -14.15 7.88 16.30
C LYS A 243 -14.07 9.38 16.07
N ARG A 244 -12.91 9.96 16.22
CA ARG A 244 -12.68 11.40 16.03
C ARG A 244 -12.56 11.80 14.56
N LEU A 245 -11.92 10.97 13.72
CA LEU A 245 -11.52 11.33 12.36
C LEU A 245 -12.38 10.68 11.27
N VAL A 246 -12.89 9.47 11.48
CA VAL A 246 -13.59 8.70 10.46
C VAL A 246 -15.10 8.68 10.73
N THR A 247 -15.51 8.41 11.96
CA THR A 247 -16.96 8.30 12.29
C THR A 247 -17.77 9.53 11.89
N PRO A 248 -17.35 10.79 12.15
CA PRO A 248 -18.15 11.96 11.77
C PRO A 248 -18.37 12.11 10.27
N GLU A 249 -17.47 11.57 9.47
CA GLU A 249 -17.44 11.74 8.03
C GLU A 249 -18.10 10.56 7.27
N THR A 250 -18.20 9.40 7.92
CA THR A 250 -18.65 8.15 7.29
C THR A 250 -19.83 7.49 7.99
N GLY A 251 -20.08 7.83 9.26
CA GLY A 251 -21.11 7.23 10.11
C GLY A 251 -20.73 5.87 10.74
N PHE A 252 -19.54 5.33 10.46
CA PHE A 252 -19.13 4.04 11.03
C PHE A 252 -18.38 4.18 12.33
N GLU A 253 -18.83 3.48 13.35
CA GLU A 253 -18.19 3.47 14.68
C GLU A 253 -16.88 2.67 14.69
N THR A 254 -16.75 1.68 13.81
CA THR A 254 -15.56 0.81 13.70
C THR A 254 -15.16 0.58 12.24
N TYR A 255 -13.92 0.12 12.06
CA TYR A 255 -13.45 -0.35 10.74
C TYR A 255 -14.24 -1.57 10.26
N GLU A 256 -14.58 -2.46 11.17
CA GLU A 256 -15.35 -3.68 10.89
C GLU A 256 -16.72 -3.36 10.31
N ASP A 257 -17.40 -2.33 10.84
CA ASP A 257 -18.70 -1.87 10.33
C ASP A 257 -18.57 -1.32 8.91
N MET A 258 -17.54 -0.49 8.65
CA MET A 258 -17.24 0.02 7.31
C MET A 258 -16.94 -1.11 6.34
N ALA A 259 -16.07 -2.05 6.71
CA ALA A 259 -15.70 -3.19 5.87
C ALA A 259 -16.92 -4.08 5.56
N ALA A 260 -17.80 -4.30 6.55
CA ALA A 260 -19.04 -5.06 6.35
C ALA A 260 -20.01 -4.34 5.40
N ALA A 261 -20.14 -3.03 5.49
CA ALA A 261 -20.95 -2.23 4.58
C ALA A 261 -20.40 -2.28 3.15
N LEU A 262 -19.09 -2.13 2.97
CA LEU A 262 -18.44 -2.24 1.65
C LEU A 262 -18.66 -3.62 1.01
N ARG A 263 -18.61 -4.72 1.80
CA ARG A 263 -18.92 -6.07 1.30
C ARG A 263 -20.36 -6.19 0.81
N LYS A 264 -21.32 -5.63 1.56
CA LYS A 264 -22.74 -5.63 1.16
C LYS A 264 -22.96 -4.82 -0.13
N GLU A 265 -22.38 -3.63 -0.21
CA GLU A 265 -22.49 -2.77 -1.40
C GLU A 265 -21.88 -3.46 -2.63
N ARG A 266 -20.76 -4.15 -2.48
CA ARG A 266 -20.12 -4.92 -3.55
C ARG A 266 -20.99 -6.08 -4.01
N ALA A 267 -21.58 -6.84 -3.08
CA ALA A 267 -22.44 -7.98 -3.39
C ALA A 267 -23.66 -7.60 -4.23
N VAL A 268 -24.19 -6.39 -4.05
CA VAL A 268 -25.33 -5.87 -4.85
C VAL A 268 -24.88 -5.03 -6.05
N GLY A 269 -23.57 -4.97 -6.31
CA GLY A 269 -23.00 -4.22 -7.43
C GLY A 269 -23.18 -2.71 -7.35
N ALA A 270 -23.28 -2.16 -6.13
CA ALA A 270 -23.46 -0.72 -5.91
C ALA A 270 -22.14 0.07 -5.94
N LEU A 271 -20.99 -0.57 -5.74
CA LEU A 271 -19.70 0.09 -5.84
C LEU A 271 -19.32 0.37 -7.28
N GLY A 272 -18.78 1.57 -7.55
CA GLY A 272 -18.37 1.99 -8.89
C GLY A 272 -19.52 2.29 -9.86
N ARG A 273 -20.71 2.54 -9.36
CA ARG A 273 -21.87 2.99 -10.16
C ARG A 273 -22.31 4.37 -9.66
N CYS A 274 -22.16 5.39 -10.48
CA CYS A 274 -22.80 6.69 -10.32
C CYS A 274 -24.11 6.71 -11.09
#